data_cf5ef7fec221bb895fcda4850d9cc044
#
_entry.id   cf5ef7fec221bb895fcda4850d9cc044
#
_cell.length_a   1.000
_cell.length_b   1.000
_cell.length_c   1.000
_cell.angle_alpha   90.00
_cell.angle_beta   90.00
_cell.angle_gamma   90.00
#
_symmetry.space_group_name_H-M   'P 1'
#
loop_
_entity.id
_entity.type
_entity.pdbx_description
1 polymer ?
#
loop_
_entity_poly.entity_id
_entity_poly.type
_entity_poly.pdbx_seq_one_letter_code
_entity_poly.pdbx_strand_id
1 'polypeptide(L)'
;MKMFYEKDADPNLIKDKKVAIFGYGSQGHAHALNLKDSGVKNVVVALREGSSSIKKAESEGLKVMSLSDAAAWADVVMVLTPDELQASIYKNHIEQRMREGTSLAFAHGLNIHFNLINSRKDLDVFMAVSYTHLTLPTIYSV
;
A
#
# COMPACT_ATOMS: atom_id res chain seq x y z
N MET A 1 25.25 3.80 -3.79
CA MET A 1 23.79 3.76 -3.95
C MET A 1 23.42 4.42 -5.27
N LYS A 2 22.58 3.76 -6.04
CA LYS A 2 22.08 4.35 -7.28
C LYS A 2 20.88 5.24 -6.96
N MET A 3 20.92 6.49 -7.43
CA MET A 3 19.82 7.42 -7.26
C MET A 3 18.95 7.49 -8.51
N PHE A 4 17.66 7.51 -8.32
CA PHE A 4 16.69 7.62 -9.42
C PHE A 4 15.98 8.97 -9.34
N TYR A 5 15.76 9.57 -10.47
CA TYR A 5 15.07 10.85 -10.62
C TYR A 5 13.80 10.64 -11.44
N GLU A 6 12.95 11.65 -11.52
CA GLU A 6 11.70 11.57 -12.26
C GLU A 6 11.88 11.07 -13.70
N LYS A 7 12.95 11.51 -14.35
CA LYS A 7 13.28 11.08 -15.72
C LYS A 7 13.65 9.59 -15.84
N ASP A 8 14.03 8.98 -14.71
CA ASP A 8 14.40 7.56 -14.68
C ASP A 8 13.21 6.65 -14.38
N ALA A 9 12.06 7.26 -14.04
CA ALA A 9 10.85 6.52 -13.72
C ALA A 9 10.00 6.32 -14.97
N ASP A 10 9.45 5.12 -15.11
CA ASP A 10 8.49 4.82 -16.16
C ASP A 10 7.10 4.62 -15.53
N PRO A 11 6.20 5.60 -15.61
CA PRO A 11 4.88 5.46 -15.02
C PRO A 11 4.03 4.37 -15.67
N ASN A 12 4.38 3.92 -16.87
CA ASN A 12 3.67 2.83 -17.52
C ASN A 12 3.85 1.48 -16.81
N LEU A 13 4.90 1.35 -16.02
CA LEU A 13 5.13 0.11 -15.26
C LEU A 13 4.03 -0.17 -14.24
N ILE A 14 3.38 0.87 -13.71
CA ILE A 14 2.33 0.70 -12.70
C ILE A 14 0.92 0.86 -13.28
N LYS A 15 0.76 1.52 -14.42
CA LYS A 15 -0.58 1.84 -14.96
C LYS A 15 -1.46 0.63 -15.21
N ASP A 16 -0.87 -0.49 -15.61
CA ASP A 16 -1.60 -1.72 -15.89
C ASP A 16 -1.60 -2.70 -14.72
N LYS A 17 -0.95 -2.34 -13.61
CA LYS A 17 -0.92 -3.16 -12.40
C LYS A 17 -2.21 -3.01 -11.60
N LYS A 18 -2.59 -4.10 -10.92
CA LYS A 18 -3.71 -4.10 -9.99
C LYS A 18 -3.19 -3.70 -8.61
N VAL A 19 -3.59 -2.52 -8.15
CA VAL A 19 -3.13 -1.95 -6.88
C VAL A 19 -4.25 -2.00 -5.86
N ALA A 20 -3.99 -2.63 -4.72
CA ALA A 20 -4.91 -2.66 -3.60
C ALA A 20 -4.35 -1.82 -2.45
N ILE A 21 -5.12 -0.85 -2.00
CA ILE A 21 -4.79 0.01 -0.87
C ILE A 21 -5.52 -0.53 0.35
N PHE A 22 -4.77 -1.00 1.34
CA PHE A 22 -5.34 -1.52 2.59
C PHE A 22 -5.46 -0.39 3.60
N GLY A 23 -6.69 0.00 3.89
CA GLY A 23 -7.01 1.12 4.75
C GLY A 23 -7.36 2.39 3.99
N TYR A 24 -8.26 3.19 4.55
CA TYR A 24 -8.71 4.42 3.90
C TYR A 24 -8.76 5.60 4.89
N GLY A 25 -7.67 5.73 5.66
CA GLY A 25 -7.40 6.94 6.43
C GLY A 25 -6.85 8.05 5.53
N SER A 26 -6.24 9.07 6.09
CA SER A 26 -5.75 10.21 5.31
C SER A 26 -4.74 9.80 4.23
N GLN A 27 -3.80 8.92 4.54
CA GLN A 27 -2.82 8.46 3.56
C GLN A 27 -3.44 7.52 2.52
N GLY A 28 -4.28 6.59 2.93
CA GLY A 28 -4.95 5.69 2.01
C GLY A 28 -5.82 6.43 1.01
N HIS A 29 -6.55 7.43 1.47
CA HIS A 29 -7.35 8.31 0.64
C HIS A 29 -6.48 9.03 -0.40
N ALA A 30 -5.41 9.67 0.04
CA ALA A 30 -4.51 10.41 -0.85
C ALA A 30 -3.83 9.49 -1.88
N HIS A 31 -3.31 8.35 -1.44
CA HIS A 31 -2.65 7.40 -2.35
C HIS A 31 -3.61 6.86 -3.40
N ALA A 32 -4.81 6.46 -3.00
CA ALA A 32 -5.79 5.89 -3.91
C ALA A 32 -6.20 6.90 -5.00
N LEU A 33 -6.49 8.12 -4.61
CA LEU A 33 -6.89 9.16 -5.56
C LEU A 33 -5.73 9.59 -6.45
N ASN A 34 -4.53 9.71 -5.91
CA ASN A 34 -3.36 10.06 -6.71
C ASN A 34 -3.02 9.01 -7.76
N LEU A 35 -3.11 7.73 -7.41
CA LEU A 35 -2.93 6.65 -8.37
C LEU A 35 -3.96 6.71 -9.48
N LYS A 36 -5.22 6.93 -9.13
CA LYS A 36 -6.30 7.05 -10.09
C LYS A 36 -6.07 8.25 -11.03
N ASP A 37 -5.72 9.40 -10.48
CA ASP A 37 -5.44 10.61 -11.26
C ASP A 37 -4.21 10.46 -12.15
N SER A 38 -3.26 9.63 -11.75
CA SER A 38 -2.07 9.33 -12.54
C SER A 38 -2.30 8.30 -13.65
N GLY A 39 -3.52 7.82 -13.80
CA GLY A 39 -3.90 6.92 -14.87
C GLY A 39 -3.79 5.44 -14.55
N VAL A 40 -3.63 5.06 -13.28
CA VAL A 40 -3.69 3.66 -12.86
C VAL A 40 -5.14 3.20 -12.94
N LYS A 41 -5.41 2.22 -13.79
CA LYS A 41 -6.79 1.81 -14.09
C LYS A 41 -7.42 0.91 -13.04
N ASN A 42 -6.61 0.12 -12.37
CA ASN A 42 -7.07 -0.92 -11.46
C ASN A 42 -6.64 -0.61 -10.02
N VAL A 43 -7.31 0.35 -9.40
CA VAL A 43 -7.09 0.70 -7.99
C VAL A 43 -8.32 0.31 -7.20
N VAL A 44 -8.12 -0.48 -6.15
CA VAL A 44 -9.20 -0.81 -5.20
C VAL A 44 -8.77 -0.45 -3.79
N VAL A 45 -9.74 -0.18 -2.96
CA VAL A 45 -9.55 0.02 -1.52
C VAL A 45 -10.00 -1.25 -0.82
N ALA A 46 -9.10 -1.85 -0.05
CA ALA A 46 -9.42 -3.03 0.73
C ALA A 46 -9.81 -2.62 2.16
N LEU A 47 -11.02 -2.95 2.53
CA LEU A 47 -11.58 -2.60 3.83
C LEU A 47 -12.26 -3.83 4.43
N ARG A 48 -12.25 -3.89 5.76
CA ARG A 48 -13.00 -4.93 6.46
C ARG A 48 -14.49 -4.70 6.30
N GLU A 49 -15.24 -5.77 6.33
CA GLU A 49 -16.70 -5.72 6.27
C GLU A 49 -17.26 -4.83 7.37
N GLY A 50 -18.21 -3.98 7.01
CA GLY A 50 -18.85 -3.06 7.95
C GLY A 50 -18.04 -1.78 8.24
N SER A 51 -16.92 -1.57 7.57
CA SER A 51 -16.13 -0.35 7.75
C SER A 51 -16.91 0.90 7.33
N SER A 52 -16.86 1.93 8.16
CA SER A 52 -17.47 3.23 7.83
C SER A 52 -16.83 3.91 6.63
N SER A 53 -15.62 3.53 6.28
CA SER A 53 -14.88 4.09 5.14
C SER A 53 -15.37 3.58 3.78
N ILE A 54 -16.16 2.51 3.75
CA ILE A 54 -16.67 1.93 2.50
C ILE A 54 -17.46 2.96 1.70
N LYS A 55 -18.42 3.61 2.35
CA LYS A 55 -19.26 4.62 1.69
C LYS A 55 -18.43 5.79 1.17
N LYS A 56 -17.45 6.22 1.93
CA LYS A 56 -16.57 7.31 1.53
C LYS A 56 -15.78 6.96 0.28
N ALA A 57 -15.16 5.77 0.27
CA ALA A 57 -14.39 5.32 -0.89
C ALA A 57 -15.28 5.18 -2.14
N GLU A 58 -16.45 4.60 -2.00
CA GLU A 58 -17.40 4.44 -3.10
C GLU A 58 -17.88 5.77 -3.64
N SER A 59 -18.15 6.75 -2.75
CA SER A 59 -18.59 8.09 -3.15
C SER A 59 -17.53 8.83 -3.96
N GLU A 60 -16.27 8.48 -3.80
CA GLU A 60 -15.15 9.05 -4.53
C GLU A 60 -14.81 8.26 -5.81
N GLY A 61 -15.63 7.30 -6.17
CA GLY A 61 -15.48 6.53 -7.39
C GLY A 61 -14.46 5.41 -7.30
N LEU A 62 -14.10 4.98 -6.10
CA LEU A 62 -13.17 3.87 -5.87
C LEU A 62 -13.94 2.58 -5.63
N LYS A 63 -13.42 1.48 -6.17
CA LYS A 63 -13.95 0.15 -5.93
C LYS A 63 -13.45 -0.35 -4.58
N VAL A 64 -14.34 -0.97 -3.82
CA VAL A 64 -14.01 -1.55 -2.51
C VAL A 64 -14.07 -3.07 -2.59
N MET A 65 -13.08 -3.72 -2.00
CA MET A 65 -13.01 -5.19 -1.89
C MET A 65 -12.74 -5.59 -0.44
N SER A 66 -13.05 -6.82 -0.09
CA SER A 66 -12.64 -7.38 1.19
C SER A 66 -11.11 -7.50 1.25
N LEU A 67 -10.56 -7.55 2.46
CA LEU A 67 -9.11 -7.66 2.64
C LEU A 67 -8.53 -8.89 1.95
N SER A 68 -9.18 -10.03 2.12
CA SER A 68 -8.71 -11.30 1.55
C SER A 68 -8.82 -11.33 0.03
N ASP A 69 -9.92 -10.85 -0.51
CA ASP A 69 -10.12 -10.83 -1.96
C ASP A 69 -9.16 -9.86 -2.65
N ALA A 70 -8.93 -8.71 -2.03
CA ALA A 70 -8.00 -7.73 -2.55
C ALA A 70 -6.56 -8.26 -2.57
N ALA A 71 -6.15 -8.97 -1.53
CA ALA A 71 -4.81 -9.56 -1.47
C ALA A 71 -4.59 -10.60 -2.57
N ALA A 72 -5.60 -11.41 -2.86
CA ALA A 72 -5.51 -12.42 -3.92
C ALA A 72 -5.54 -11.80 -5.33
N TRP A 73 -6.24 -10.68 -5.47
CA TRP A 73 -6.42 -10.01 -6.76
C TRP A 73 -5.23 -9.12 -7.16
N ALA A 74 -4.58 -8.48 -6.19
CA ALA A 74 -3.62 -7.41 -6.45
C ALA A 74 -2.27 -7.90 -6.98
N ASP A 75 -1.65 -7.07 -7.80
CA ASP A 75 -0.23 -7.19 -8.16
C ASP A 75 0.63 -6.40 -7.17
N VAL A 76 0.09 -5.33 -6.60
CA VAL A 76 0.73 -4.51 -5.57
C VAL A 76 -0.25 -4.31 -4.42
N VAL A 77 0.17 -4.67 -3.23
CA VAL A 77 -0.58 -4.42 -2.00
C VAL A 77 0.12 -3.33 -1.22
N MET A 78 -0.57 -2.24 -0.96
CA MET A 78 -0.05 -1.13 -0.16
C MET A 78 -0.77 -1.09 1.18
N VAL A 79 -0.02 -1.32 2.27
CA VAL A 79 -0.59 -1.41 3.62
C VAL A 79 -0.48 -0.05 4.31
N LEU A 80 -1.63 0.61 4.47
CA LEU A 80 -1.73 1.93 5.07
C LEU A 80 -2.70 1.94 6.28
N THR A 81 -2.98 0.78 6.82
CA THR A 81 -3.74 0.64 8.06
C THR A 81 -2.89 1.07 9.27
N PRO A 82 -3.51 1.35 10.42
CA PRO A 82 -2.74 1.66 11.63
C PRO A 82 -1.71 0.59 11.95
N ASP A 83 -0.53 1.01 12.40
CA ASP A 83 0.62 0.13 12.62
C ASP A 83 0.30 -1.06 13.52
N GLU A 84 -0.50 -0.85 14.55
CA GLU A 84 -0.88 -1.89 15.50
C GLU A 84 -1.74 -3.00 14.88
N LEU A 85 -2.35 -2.75 13.74
CA LEU A 85 -3.20 -3.72 13.04
C LEU A 85 -2.49 -4.41 11.87
N GLN A 86 -1.38 -3.88 11.42
CA GLN A 86 -0.73 -4.34 10.18
C GLN A 86 -0.27 -5.80 10.27
N ALA A 87 0.35 -6.19 11.38
CA ALA A 87 0.83 -7.56 11.54
C ALA A 87 -0.32 -8.57 11.49
N SER A 88 -1.42 -8.27 12.16
CA SER A 88 -2.61 -9.12 12.17
C SER A 88 -3.25 -9.21 10.77
N ILE A 89 -3.36 -8.09 10.08
CA ILE A 89 -3.91 -8.05 8.72
C ILE A 89 -3.03 -8.84 7.76
N TYR A 90 -1.73 -8.67 7.84
CA TYR A 90 -0.79 -9.43 7.03
C TYR A 90 -0.96 -10.93 7.23
N LYS A 91 -0.89 -11.37 8.46
CA LYS A 91 -0.97 -12.80 8.80
C LYS A 91 -2.30 -13.43 8.42
N ASN A 92 -3.40 -12.72 8.66
CA ASN A 92 -4.74 -13.28 8.48
C ASN A 92 -5.29 -13.13 7.07
N HIS A 93 -4.87 -12.12 6.33
CA HIS A 93 -5.47 -11.77 5.04
C HIS A 93 -4.51 -11.67 3.86
N ILE A 94 -3.23 -11.42 4.09
CA ILE A 94 -2.28 -11.16 3.01
C ILE A 94 -1.37 -12.35 2.75
N GLU A 95 -0.73 -12.86 3.79
CA GLU A 95 0.38 -13.81 3.68
C GLU A 95 0.09 -15.02 2.80
N GLN A 96 -1.07 -15.63 2.93
CA GLN A 96 -1.42 -16.84 2.21
C GLN A 96 -2.12 -16.57 0.87
N ARG A 97 -2.51 -15.35 0.62
CA ARG A 97 -3.33 -15.01 -0.54
C ARG A 97 -2.60 -14.28 -1.64
N MET A 98 -1.53 -13.57 -1.32
CA MET A 98 -0.73 -12.91 -2.35
C MET A 98 -0.06 -13.93 -3.24
N ARG A 99 -0.11 -13.67 -4.53
CA ARG A 99 0.55 -14.51 -5.53
C ARG A 99 2.07 -14.31 -5.45
N GLU A 100 2.81 -15.35 -5.82
CA GLU A 100 4.26 -15.30 -5.90
C GLU A 100 4.71 -14.17 -6.82
N GLY A 101 5.74 -13.44 -6.41
CA GLY A 101 6.33 -12.37 -7.21
C GLY A 101 5.57 -11.05 -7.18
N THR A 102 4.50 -10.95 -6.41
CA THR A 102 3.77 -9.68 -6.26
C THR A 102 4.45 -8.77 -5.25
N SER A 103 4.06 -7.51 -5.23
CA SER A 103 4.72 -6.49 -4.41
C SER A 103 3.91 -6.14 -3.17
N LEU A 104 4.60 -5.99 -2.05
CA LEU A 104 4.03 -5.58 -0.77
C LEU A 104 4.71 -4.29 -0.32
N ALA A 105 3.93 -3.23 -0.20
CA ALA A 105 4.43 -1.90 0.15
C ALA A 105 3.91 -1.42 1.49
N PHE A 106 4.76 -0.72 2.23
CA PHE A 106 4.42 -0.09 3.50
C PHE A 106 4.76 1.39 3.46
N ALA A 107 4.00 2.20 4.20
CA ALA A 107 4.32 3.61 4.40
C ALA A 107 5.30 3.83 5.55
N HIS A 108 5.39 2.87 6.47
CA HIS A 108 6.29 2.90 7.62
C HIS A 108 7.00 1.56 7.79
N GLY A 109 8.26 1.63 8.18
CA GLY A 109 9.07 0.45 8.39
C GLY A 109 8.95 -0.21 9.75
N LEU A 110 8.11 0.31 10.64
CA LEU A 110 8.04 -0.14 12.03
C LEU A 110 7.86 -1.66 12.16
N ASN A 111 6.84 -2.19 11.53
CA ASN A 111 6.52 -3.61 11.65
C ASN A 111 7.58 -4.52 11.03
N ILE A 112 8.19 -4.07 9.96
CA ILE A 112 9.27 -4.82 9.30
C ILE A 112 10.56 -4.71 10.11
N HIS A 113 10.90 -3.50 10.55
CA HIS A 113 12.13 -3.25 11.30
C HIS A 113 12.19 -4.02 12.63
N PHE A 114 11.07 -4.10 13.33
CA PHE A 114 11.00 -4.84 14.60
C PHE A 114 10.52 -6.28 14.44
N ASN A 115 10.52 -6.82 13.23
CA ASN A 115 10.11 -8.19 12.94
C ASN A 115 8.68 -8.53 13.37
N LEU A 116 7.80 -7.54 13.44
CA LEU A 116 6.38 -7.75 13.72
C LEU A 116 5.66 -8.39 12.54
N ILE A 117 6.20 -8.17 11.33
CA ILE A 117 5.77 -8.81 10.11
C ILE A 117 6.98 -9.49 9.48
N ASN A 118 6.92 -10.81 9.35
CA ASN A 118 7.90 -11.59 8.61
C ASN A 118 7.33 -11.89 7.23
N SER A 119 7.65 -11.04 6.27
CA SER A 119 7.13 -11.18 4.92
C SER A 119 7.69 -12.42 4.23
N ARG A 120 6.88 -13.00 3.33
CA ARG A 120 7.33 -14.12 2.51
C ARG A 120 8.48 -13.68 1.61
N LYS A 121 9.42 -14.59 1.39
CA LYS A 121 10.62 -14.33 0.60
C LYS A 121 10.35 -14.17 -0.91
N ASP A 122 9.22 -14.70 -1.38
CA ASP A 122 8.81 -14.62 -2.77
C ASP A 122 8.08 -13.31 -3.13
N LEU A 123 7.93 -12.40 -2.16
CA LEU A 123 7.31 -11.09 -2.37
C LEU A 123 8.38 -10.01 -2.51
N ASP A 124 8.10 -9.05 -3.37
CA ASP A 124 8.90 -7.83 -3.48
C ASP A 124 8.42 -6.84 -2.42
N VAL A 125 9.18 -6.66 -1.35
CA VAL A 125 8.79 -5.82 -0.23
C VAL A 125 9.52 -4.49 -0.30
N PHE A 126 8.77 -3.40 -0.31
CA PHE A 126 9.37 -2.08 -0.33
C PHE A 126 8.58 -1.09 0.54
N MET A 127 9.19 0.05 0.81
CA MET A 127 8.59 1.12 1.60
C MET A 127 8.43 2.37 0.72
N ALA A 128 7.20 2.85 0.65
CA ALA A 128 6.89 4.08 -0.07
C ALA A 128 6.48 5.13 0.96
N VAL A 129 7.38 6.07 1.22
CA VAL A 129 7.19 7.07 2.25
C VAL A 129 7.19 8.46 1.63
N SER A 130 6.18 9.25 1.96
CA SER A 130 6.07 10.63 1.50
C SER A 130 6.36 11.56 2.67
N TYR A 131 7.55 12.13 2.65
CA TYR A 131 8.01 12.97 3.75
C TYR A 131 8.32 14.39 3.29
N THR A 132 7.33 15.11 2.87
CA THR A 132 7.55 16.49 2.49
C THR A 132 8.03 17.35 3.67
N HIS A 133 7.68 16.97 4.86
CA HIS A 133 8.05 17.67 6.10
C HIS A 133 9.32 17.15 6.74
N LEU A 134 9.94 16.12 6.20
CA LEU A 134 11.08 15.48 6.82
C LEU A 134 12.43 15.97 6.35
N THR A 135 12.44 17.02 5.60
CA THR A 135 13.70 17.61 5.16
C THR A 135 14.50 18.20 6.30
N LEU A 136 13.87 18.49 7.39
CA LEU A 136 14.54 19.09 8.54
C LEU A 136 14.88 18.09 9.62
N PRO A 137 13.91 17.48 10.25
CA PRO A 137 14.18 16.69 11.43
C PRO A 137 15.03 15.48 11.16
N THR A 138 14.89 14.90 10.02
CA THR A 138 15.60 13.67 9.71
C THR A 138 17.08 13.81 9.56
N ILE A 139 17.54 14.95 9.29
CA ILE A 139 18.95 15.19 9.04
C ILE A 139 19.78 14.95 10.28
N TYR A 140 19.24 15.30 11.41
CA TYR A 140 20.03 15.26 12.60
C TYR A 140 19.55 14.26 13.61
N SER A 141 18.57 13.65 13.31
CA SER A 141 18.19 12.69 14.23
C SER A 141 19.02 11.50 14.19
N VAL A 142 19.89 11.81 13.81
CA VAL A 142 20.58 10.89 14.02
C VAL A 142 21.05 10.33 14.51
#